data_39c0b1ad8d7f1f5010525b6c08714701
#
_entry.id   39c0b1ad8d7f1f5010525b6c08714701
#
_cell.length_a   1.000
_cell.length_b   1.000
_cell.length_c   1.000
_cell.angle_alpha   90.00
_cell.angle_beta   90.00
_cell.angle_gamma   90.00
#
_symmetry.space_group_name_H-M   'P 1'
#
loop_
_entity.id
_entity.type
_entity.pdbx_description
1 polymer ?
#
loop_
_entity_poly.entity_id
_entity_poly.type
_entity_poly.pdbx_seq_one_letter_code
_entity_poly.pdbx_strand_id
1 'polypeptide(L)'
;MHPTIQTYFNAFNAGDVDGMLNCLDDAVAHHVNEGQVRIGKDAFRSFLQHMNECYRENLTDMVIFSNPDGSRAAAEYIVNGTYLKTDAGLPEARGQNYQ
;
A
#
# COMPACT_ATOMS: atom_id res chain seq x y z
N MET A 1 -10.41 -4.77 -16.98
CA MET A 1 -10.46 -4.64 -15.52
C MET A 1 -9.53 -5.66 -14.89
N HIS A 2 -8.86 -5.31 -13.83
CA HIS A 2 -7.97 -6.22 -13.12
C HIS A 2 -8.52 -6.46 -11.70
N PRO A 3 -9.28 -7.55 -11.48
CA PRO A 3 -10.00 -7.74 -10.22
C PRO A 3 -9.09 -7.88 -9.00
N THR A 4 -7.91 -8.49 -9.15
CA THR A 4 -6.98 -8.67 -8.02
C THR A 4 -6.45 -7.34 -7.50
N ILE A 5 -6.03 -6.42 -8.39
CA ILE A 5 -5.52 -5.13 -7.97
C ILE A 5 -6.64 -4.25 -7.38
N GLN A 6 -7.85 -4.34 -7.91
CA GLN A 6 -9.00 -3.65 -7.35
C GLN A 6 -9.30 -4.15 -5.92
N THR A 7 -9.31 -5.46 -5.73
CA THR A 7 -9.53 -6.07 -4.40
C THR A 7 -8.44 -5.64 -3.41
N TYR A 8 -7.19 -5.60 -3.86
CA TYR A 8 -6.07 -5.16 -3.04
C TYR A 8 -6.26 -3.73 -2.54
N PHE A 9 -6.59 -2.80 -3.42
CA PHE A 9 -6.76 -1.40 -3.02
C PHE A 9 -8.05 -1.13 -2.26
N ASN A 10 -9.10 -1.91 -2.50
CA ASN A 10 -10.30 -1.86 -1.65
C ASN A 10 -9.96 -2.27 -0.21
N ALA A 11 -9.15 -3.31 -0.04
CA ALA A 11 -8.68 -3.74 1.27
C ALA A 11 -7.78 -2.67 1.91
N PHE A 12 -6.92 -2.03 1.12
CA PHE A 12 -6.08 -0.92 1.58
C PHE A 12 -6.95 0.18 2.21
N ASN A 13 -7.96 0.65 1.50
CA ASN A 13 -8.82 1.72 1.98
C ASN A 13 -9.67 1.30 3.19
N ALA A 14 -9.96 0.01 3.32
CA ALA A 14 -10.70 -0.52 4.47
C ALA A 14 -9.81 -0.80 5.69
N GLY A 15 -8.48 -0.64 5.56
CA GLY A 15 -7.55 -0.99 6.63
C GLY A 15 -7.43 -2.50 6.85
N ASP A 16 -7.79 -3.30 5.85
CA ASP A 16 -7.84 -4.75 5.93
C ASP A 16 -6.50 -5.36 5.47
N VAL A 17 -5.57 -5.51 6.39
CA VAL A 17 -4.23 -6.05 6.10
C VAL A 17 -4.32 -7.47 5.53
N ASP A 18 -5.14 -8.33 6.12
CA ASP A 18 -5.29 -9.71 5.65
C ASP A 18 -5.89 -9.77 4.25
N GLY A 19 -6.84 -8.91 3.95
CA GLY A 19 -7.41 -8.78 2.60
C GLY A 19 -6.37 -8.38 1.56
N MET A 20 -5.46 -7.48 1.91
CA MET A 20 -4.33 -7.12 1.05
C MET A 20 -3.39 -8.30 0.83
N LEU A 21 -3.01 -8.99 1.91
CA LEU A 21 -2.08 -10.11 1.84
C LEU A 21 -2.65 -11.29 1.05
N ASN A 22 -3.95 -11.51 1.10
CA ASN A 22 -4.60 -12.57 0.34
C ASN A 22 -4.52 -12.38 -1.18
N CYS A 23 -4.23 -11.16 -1.64
CA CYS A 23 -4.02 -10.87 -3.06
C CYS A 23 -2.60 -11.16 -3.52
N LEU A 24 -1.69 -11.51 -2.63
CA LEU A 24 -0.26 -11.61 -2.90
C LEU A 24 0.21 -13.07 -2.93
N ASP A 25 1.24 -13.31 -3.73
CA ASP A 25 1.98 -14.57 -3.70
C ASP A 25 2.81 -14.66 -2.43
N ASP A 26 3.02 -15.87 -1.90
CA ASP A 26 3.82 -16.07 -0.69
C ASP A 26 5.25 -15.55 -0.83
N ALA A 27 5.78 -15.57 -2.05
CA ALA A 27 7.13 -15.10 -2.36
C ALA A 27 7.13 -13.69 -2.97
N VAL A 28 6.09 -12.89 -2.71
CA VAL A 28 5.95 -11.55 -3.28
C VAL A 28 7.23 -10.71 -3.10
N ALA A 29 7.63 -10.02 -4.15
CA ALA A 29 8.73 -9.05 -4.10
C ALA A 29 8.13 -7.64 -4.02
N HIS A 30 8.38 -6.96 -2.92
CA HIS A 30 7.86 -5.64 -2.65
C HIS A 30 8.95 -4.59 -2.84
N HIS A 31 8.82 -3.79 -3.88
CA HIS A 31 9.70 -2.67 -4.17
C HIS A 31 9.11 -1.39 -3.63
N VAL A 32 9.79 -0.76 -2.67
CA VAL A 32 9.30 0.46 -2.03
C VAL A 32 10.16 1.64 -2.48
N ASN A 33 9.67 2.43 -3.43
CA ASN A 33 10.37 3.62 -3.94
C ASN A 33 11.83 3.32 -4.28
N GLU A 34 12.77 4.05 -3.66
CA GLU A 34 14.21 3.84 -3.80
C GLU A 34 14.78 2.92 -2.72
N GLY A 35 13.91 2.33 -1.92
CA GLY A 35 14.30 1.50 -0.80
C GLY A 35 14.68 0.10 -1.18
N GLN A 36 14.84 -0.72 -0.17
CA GLN A 36 15.19 -2.13 -0.33
C GLN A 36 14.01 -2.92 -0.88
N VAL A 37 14.31 -3.97 -1.62
CA VAL A 37 13.31 -4.96 -2.01
C VAL A 37 13.07 -5.89 -0.83
N ARG A 38 11.83 -6.07 -0.45
CA ARG A 38 11.42 -6.99 0.61
C ARG A 38 10.74 -8.19 -0.01
N ILE A 39 11.11 -9.38 0.43
CA ILE A 39 10.62 -10.63 -0.13
C ILE A 39 9.72 -11.33 0.88
N GLY A 40 8.55 -11.77 0.43
CA GLY A 40 7.64 -12.60 1.19
C GLY A 40 6.55 -11.84 1.93
N LYS A 41 5.47 -12.57 2.25
CA LYS A 41 4.29 -12.00 2.93
C LYS A 41 4.59 -11.51 4.34
N ASP A 42 5.50 -12.18 5.08
CA ASP A 42 5.82 -11.76 6.44
C ASP A 42 6.49 -10.39 6.45
N ALA A 43 7.42 -10.15 5.53
CA ALA A 43 8.07 -8.85 5.37
C ALA A 43 7.03 -7.78 4.95
N PHE A 44 6.12 -8.14 4.06
CA PHE A 44 5.05 -7.24 3.62
C PHE A 44 4.12 -6.89 4.78
N ARG A 45 3.72 -7.89 5.57
CA ARG A 45 2.88 -7.69 6.76
C ARG A 45 3.54 -6.72 7.75
N SER A 46 4.82 -6.92 8.04
CA SER A 46 5.58 -6.03 8.94
C SER A 46 5.61 -4.60 8.43
N PHE A 47 5.78 -4.42 7.12
CA PHE A 47 5.73 -3.11 6.49
C PHE A 47 4.36 -2.46 6.67
N LEU A 48 3.27 -3.19 6.42
CA LEU A 48 1.91 -2.67 6.57
C LEU A 48 1.60 -2.30 8.02
N GLN A 49 2.05 -3.10 8.97
CA GLN A 49 1.86 -2.80 10.39
C GLN A 49 2.57 -1.51 10.79
N HIS A 50 3.81 -1.33 10.33
CA HIS A 50 4.56 -0.10 10.55
C HIS A 50 3.85 1.10 9.92
N MET A 51 3.40 0.98 8.69
CA MET A 51 2.67 2.04 8.00
C MET A 51 1.39 2.41 8.74
N ASN A 52 0.64 1.41 9.23
CA ASN A 52 -0.60 1.66 9.96
C ASN A 52 -0.38 2.34 11.31
N GLU A 53 0.79 2.14 11.94
CA GLU A 53 1.14 2.87 13.16
C GLU A 53 1.43 4.34 12.89
N CYS A 54 2.16 4.63 11.83
CA CYS A 54 2.69 5.96 11.57
C CYS A 54 1.77 6.82 10.71
N TYR A 55 0.96 6.19 9.87
CA TYR A 55 0.15 6.88 8.86
C TYR A 55 -1.26 6.31 8.80
N ARG A 56 -2.21 7.19 8.45
CA ARG A 56 -3.54 6.77 8.01
C ARG A 56 -3.76 7.33 6.63
N GLU A 57 -3.94 6.47 5.64
CA GLU A 57 -4.04 6.85 4.24
C GLU A 57 -5.30 6.31 3.61
N ASN A 58 -5.93 7.15 2.79
CA ASN A 58 -7.06 6.77 1.96
C ASN A 58 -6.78 7.16 0.52
N LEU A 59 -6.99 6.24 -0.41
CA LEU A 59 -6.72 6.43 -1.82
C LEU A 59 -7.99 6.82 -2.56
N THR A 60 -7.89 7.89 -3.36
CA THR A 60 -9.01 8.41 -4.15
C THR A 60 -8.58 8.62 -5.60
N ASP A 61 -9.55 8.83 -6.48
CA ASP A 61 -9.33 9.09 -7.90
C ASP A 61 -8.50 8.01 -8.57
N MET A 62 -8.81 6.75 -8.24
CA MET A 62 -8.04 5.61 -8.71
C MET A 62 -8.39 5.25 -10.16
N VAL A 63 -7.35 5.11 -10.97
CA VAL A 63 -7.45 4.57 -12.33
C VAL A 63 -6.54 3.36 -12.41
N ILE A 64 -7.09 2.23 -12.83
CA ILE A 64 -6.35 0.98 -12.96
C ILE A 64 -6.11 0.68 -14.43
N PHE A 65 -4.86 0.39 -14.76
CA PHE A 65 -4.41 0.03 -16.09
C PHE A 65 -3.96 -1.43 -16.10
N SER A 66 -4.24 -2.14 -17.16
CA SER A 66 -3.85 -3.54 -17.31
C SER A 66 -3.43 -3.80 -18.73
N ASN A 67 -2.45 -4.70 -18.90
CA ASN A 67 -2.13 -5.20 -20.24
C ASN A 67 -3.24 -6.17 -20.71
N PRO A 68 -3.26 -6.53 -22.01
CA PRO A 68 -4.40 -7.28 -22.57
C PRO A 68 -4.67 -8.62 -21.90
N ASP A 69 -3.65 -9.35 -21.45
CA ASP A 69 -3.82 -10.66 -20.81
C ASP A 69 -3.97 -10.60 -19.28
N GLY A 70 -3.90 -9.40 -18.69
CA GLY A 70 -4.04 -9.23 -17.25
C GLY A 70 -2.84 -9.68 -16.42
N SER A 71 -1.72 -10.00 -17.05
CA SER A 71 -0.51 -10.43 -16.31
C SER A 71 0.19 -9.29 -15.60
N ARG A 72 -0.07 -8.05 -15.99
CA ARG A 72 0.52 -6.85 -15.41
C ARG A 72 -0.54 -5.78 -15.25
N ALA A 73 -0.42 -5.02 -14.15
CA ALA A 73 -1.32 -3.90 -13.91
C ALA A 73 -0.59 -2.78 -13.20
N ALA A 74 -1.14 -1.59 -13.32
CA ALA A 74 -0.69 -0.40 -12.61
C ALA A 74 -1.90 0.37 -12.09
N ALA A 75 -1.72 1.13 -11.04
CA ALA A 75 -2.76 2.00 -10.50
C ALA A 75 -2.20 3.40 -10.30
N GLU A 76 -2.98 4.39 -10.69
CA GLU A 76 -2.74 5.80 -10.45
C GLU A 76 -3.78 6.29 -9.47
N TYR A 77 -3.38 7.04 -8.45
CA TYR A 77 -4.31 7.50 -7.42
C TYR A 77 -3.76 8.71 -6.68
N ILE A 78 -4.62 9.33 -5.89
CA ILE A 78 -4.25 10.38 -4.93
C ILE A 78 -4.22 9.74 -3.54
N VAL A 79 -3.13 9.96 -2.80
CA VAL A 79 -3.01 9.54 -1.41
C VAL A 79 -3.45 10.68 -0.52
N ASN A 80 -4.47 10.45 0.30
CA ASN A 80 -4.91 11.40 1.32
C ASN A 80 -4.49 10.85 2.67
N GLY A 81 -3.52 11.47 3.31
CA GLY A 81 -2.89 10.92 4.49
C GLY A 81 -2.92 11.81 5.71
N THR A 82 -2.79 11.18 6.87
CA THR A 82 -2.55 11.83 8.16
C THR A 82 -1.35 11.15 8.81
N TYR A 83 -0.39 11.97 9.23
CA TYR A 83 0.83 11.51 9.88
C TYR A 83 0.57 11.38 11.39
N LEU A 84 0.51 10.13 11.89
CA LEU A 84 0.02 9.84 13.24
C LEU A 84 1.13 9.72 14.28
N LYS A 85 2.23 9.07 13.90
CA LYS A 85 3.34 8.77 14.80
C LYS A 85 4.65 8.99 14.05
N THR A 86 5.63 9.59 14.73
CA THR A 86 6.91 9.91 14.11
C THR A 86 7.59 8.66 13.56
N ASP A 87 7.89 8.70 12.27
CA ASP A 87 8.63 7.67 11.56
C ASP A 87 10.10 8.08 11.48
N ALA A 88 10.99 7.13 11.68
CA ALA A 88 12.43 7.39 11.74
C ALA A 88 12.93 8.06 10.46
N GLY A 89 13.72 9.11 10.61
CA GLY A 89 14.27 9.85 9.48
C GLY A 89 13.34 10.92 8.90
N LEU A 90 12.13 11.06 9.44
CA LEU A 90 11.15 12.07 9.01
C LEU A 90 10.92 13.10 10.11
N PRO A 91 10.29 14.24 9.78
CA PRO A 91 9.89 15.23 10.78
C PRO A 91 8.97 14.64 11.85
N GLU A 92 8.83 15.34 12.97
CA GLU A 92 7.94 14.92 14.05
C GLU A 92 6.48 14.89 13.59
N ALA A 93 5.77 13.80 13.97
CA ALA A 93 4.35 13.67 13.69
C ALA A 93 3.54 14.53 14.66
N ARG A 94 2.61 15.31 14.13
CA ARG A 94 1.70 16.18 14.88
C ARG A 94 0.26 16.05 14.38
N GLY A 95 -0.08 14.98 13.71
CA GLY A 95 -1.39 14.78 13.10
C GLY A 95 -1.60 15.60 11.82
N GLN A 96 -0.52 16.05 11.18
CA GLN A 96 -0.61 16.83 9.95
C GLN A 96 -1.12 15.99 8.80
N ASN A 97 -1.95 16.61 7.98
CA ASN A 97 -2.46 16.00 6.76
C ASN A 97 -1.48 16.22 5.60
N TYR A 98 -1.48 15.27 4.67
CA TYR A 98 -0.69 15.38 3.43
C TYR A 98 -1.43 14.72 2.27
N GLN A 99 -1.00 15.10 1.09
CA GLN A 99 -1.58 14.57 -0.15
C GLN A 99 -0.49 14.33 -1.20
#